data_4d0d147752aa17e082caee1bb41b28af
#
_entry.id   4d0d147752aa17e082caee1bb41b28af
#
_cell.length_a   1.000
_cell.length_b   1.000
_cell.length_c   1.000
_cell.angle_alpha   90.00
_cell.angle_beta   90.00
_cell.angle_gamma   90.00
#
_symmetry.space_group_name_H-M   'P 1'
#
loop_
_entity.id
_entity.type
_entity.pdbx_description
1 polymer ?
#
loop_
_entity_poly.entity_id
_entity_poly.type
_entity_poly.pdbx_seq_one_letter_code
_entity_poly.pdbx_strand_id
1 'polypeptide(L)'
;MKNYPFNIVMDDKAVSNHYGINGILDSILKGLESSGKNLQSLIPNDLAPIDEFHTRGKESTTEIANLAQLQSYHSVLDVGCGLGGSARYIANEFGCSVMGVDLTDEYIDVANQLTEFVNLSDKVSFKQASALELPFSSDSFDVVWTEHTQMNISDKEKFYGELSRVLKPKGRLVFHDIFGTDNIPHYPTPWAESGSLSSLCTQDQAREAIEKSNLVVDKWIDKSKLSMEFFREMVKKAETSSPPPLGFHLLMGKTAKEKLHNQARNLEENRVTIVQGTAFKN
;
A
#
# COMPACT_ATOMS: atom_id res chain seq x y z
N MET A 1 -2.39 -18.65 -23.53
CA MET A 1 -2.66 -17.37 -22.86
C MET A 1 -4.14 -17.31 -22.55
N LYS A 2 -4.54 -17.56 -21.31
CA LYS A 2 -5.91 -17.31 -20.88
C LYS A 2 -5.95 -15.84 -20.44
N ASN A 3 -6.61 -14.99 -21.24
CA ASN A 3 -6.89 -13.61 -20.85
C ASN A 3 -7.77 -13.66 -19.59
N TYR A 4 -7.39 -12.98 -18.52
CA TYR A 4 -8.32 -12.59 -17.48
C TYR A 4 -9.50 -11.89 -18.15
N PRO A 5 -10.75 -12.29 -17.90
CA PRO A 5 -11.90 -11.82 -18.71
C PRO A 5 -12.30 -10.36 -18.49
N PHE A 6 -11.48 -9.57 -17.78
CA PHE A 6 -11.80 -8.20 -17.42
C PHE A 6 -10.68 -7.24 -17.84
N ASN A 7 -10.62 -6.92 -19.15
CA ASN A 7 -10.03 -5.65 -19.60
C ASN A 7 -11.03 -4.51 -19.36
N ILE A 8 -11.48 -4.32 -18.13
CA ILE A 8 -12.18 -3.11 -17.74
C ILE A 8 -11.07 -2.12 -17.39
N VAL A 9 -10.92 -1.08 -18.22
CA VAL A 9 -10.14 0.11 -17.82
C VAL A 9 -10.84 0.64 -16.58
N MET A 10 -10.22 0.43 -15.40
CA MET A 10 -10.75 0.97 -14.15
C MET A 10 -10.64 2.48 -14.21
N ASP A 11 -11.76 3.15 -14.02
CA ASP A 11 -11.82 4.60 -13.84
C ASP A 11 -11.23 4.92 -12.46
N ASP A 12 -10.25 5.83 -12.40
CA ASP A 12 -9.66 6.37 -11.17
C ASP A 12 -10.73 6.76 -10.14
N LYS A 13 -11.88 7.27 -10.61
CA LYS A 13 -13.02 7.60 -9.78
C LYS A 13 -13.65 6.38 -9.07
N ALA A 14 -13.67 5.22 -9.70
CA ALA A 14 -14.20 4.00 -9.08
C ALA A 14 -13.29 3.50 -7.96
N VAL A 15 -11.97 3.60 -8.13
CA VAL A 15 -10.96 3.27 -7.11
C VAL A 15 -11.06 4.25 -5.94
N SER A 16 -11.07 5.56 -6.21
CA SER A 16 -11.20 6.59 -5.16
C SER A 16 -12.51 6.43 -4.36
N ASN A 17 -13.63 6.11 -5.01
CA ASN A 17 -14.90 5.87 -4.32
C ASN A 17 -14.90 4.60 -3.46
N HIS A 18 -14.11 3.58 -3.80
CA HIS A 18 -13.99 2.36 -2.99
C HIS A 18 -13.28 2.63 -1.65
N TYR A 19 -12.27 3.48 -1.67
CA TYR A 19 -11.47 3.82 -0.49
C TYR A 19 -12.00 5.02 0.29
N GLY A 20 -12.78 5.92 -0.31
CA GLY A 20 -13.35 7.10 0.36
C GLY A 20 -14.31 6.71 1.50
N ILE A 21 -14.01 7.14 2.72
CA ILE A 21 -14.79 6.86 3.94
C ILE A 21 -15.00 8.17 4.68
N ASN A 22 -16.14 8.81 4.47
CA ASN A 22 -16.47 10.07 5.14
C ASN A 22 -16.32 9.97 6.66
N GLY A 23 -15.58 10.90 7.26
CA GLY A 23 -15.38 10.99 8.71
C GLY A 23 -14.38 9.97 9.28
N ILE A 24 -13.48 9.45 8.46
CA ILE A 24 -12.46 8.49 8.90
C ILE A 24 -11.53 9.11 9.95
N LEU A 25 -11.13 10.37 9.81
CA LEU A 25 -10.30 11.06 10.80
C LEU A 25 -10.97 11.08 12.19
N ASP A 26 -12.25 11.47 12.26
CA ASP A 26 -12.98 11.48 13.52
C ASP A 26 -13.03 10.09 14.17
N SER A 27 -13.17 9.04 13.35
CA SER A 27 -13.16 7.65 13.82
C SER A 27 -11.80 7.24 14.37
N ILE A 28 -10.71 7.67 13.72
CA ILE A 28 -9.33 7.44 14.15
C ILE A 28 -9.06 8.17 15.48
N LEU A 29 -9.40 9.46 15.56
CA LEU A 29 -9.18 10.25 16.77
C LEU A 29 -9.95 9.70 17.97
N LYS A 30 -11.21 9.32 17.80
CA LYS A 30 -12.00 8.62 18.83
C LYS A 30 -11.39 7.27 19.22
N GLY A 31 -10.86 6.53 18.26
CA GLY A 31 -10.15 5.27 18.50
C GLY A 31 -8.90 5.44 19.34
N LEU A 32 -8.11 6.49 19.05
CA LEU A 32 -6.91 6.86 19.82
C LEU A 32 -7.27 7.23 21.26
N GLU A 33 -8.24 8.13 21.47
CA GLU A 33 -8.71 8.52 22.79
C GLU A 33 -9.25 7.32 23.59
N SER A 34 -10.06 6.45 22.94
CA SER A 34 -10.60 5.23 23.55
C SER A 34 -9.51 4.22 23.92
N SER A 35 -8.36 4.29 23.23
CA SER A 35 -7.15 3.52 23.54
C SER A 35 -6.26 4.19 24.60
N GLY A 36 -6.71 5.28 25.22
CA GLY A 36 -6.00 6.02 26.28
C GLY A 36 -4.87 6.91 25.75
N LYS A 37 -4.86 7.27 24.45
CA LYS A 37 -3.84 8.16 23.89
C LYS A 37 -4.24 9.61 24.04
N ASN A 38 -3.25 10.46 24.32
CA ASN A 38 -3.43 11.91 24.34
C ASN A 38 -3.12 12.51 22.98
N LEU A 39 -4.12 13.08 22.31
CA LEU A 39 -3.98 13.65 20.97
C LEU A 39 -2.94 14.78 20.87
N GLN A 40 -2.64 15.47 22.00
CA GLN A 40 -1.65 16.55 22.03
C GLN A 40 -0.19 16.06 22.15
N SER A 41 0.02 14.76 22.32
CA SER A 41 1.35 14.18 22.52
C SER A 41 1.51 12.82 21.84
N LEU A 42 0.91 12.66 20.65
CA LEU A 42 1.02 11.46 19.86
C LEU A 42 2.46 11.28 19.33
N ILE A 43 2.87 10.05 19.26
CA ILE A 43 4.11 9.63 18.60
C ILE A 43 3.77 8.72 17.41
N PRO A 44 4.65 8.55 16.39
CA PRO A 44 4.34 7.73 15.21
C PRO A 44 3.85 6.32 15.56
N ASN A 45 4.41 5.69 16.59
CA ASN A 45 3.99 4.34 17.00
C ASN A 45 2.54 4.25 17.54
N ASP A 46 1.93 5.35 17.94
CA ASP A 46 0.52 5.38 18.37
C ASP A 46 -0.44 5.19 17.19
N LEU A 47 -0.01 5.54 15.97
CA LEU A 47 -0.75 5.39 14.73
C LEU A 47 -0.58 4.00 14.09
N ALA A 48 0.37 3.19 14.55
CA ALA A 48 0.67 1.88 13.95
C ALA A 48 -0.56 0.97 13.70
N PRO A 49 -1.63 0.96 14.53
CA PRO A 49 -2.81 0.13 14.26
C PRO A 49 -3.58 0.49 12.99
N ILE A 50 -3.36 1.69 12.42
CA ILE A 50 -4.04 2.16 11.19
C ILE A 50 -3.07 2.49 10.06
N ASP A 51 -1.79 2.72 10.37
CA ASP A 51 -0.77 3.14 9.42
C ASP A 51 -0.32 2.02 8.48
N GLU A 52 -0.42 0.79 8.93
CA GLU A 52 0.14 -0.37 8.27
C GLU A 52 -0.94 -1.18 7.54
N PHE A 53 -1.79 -0.49 6.74
CA PHE A 53 -2.90 -1.12 6.01
C PHE A 53 -2.42 -1.91 4.79
N HIS A 54 -1.51 -2.81 5.02
CA HIS A 54 -1.03 -3.79 4.05
C HIS A 54 -0.72 -5.11 4.78
N THR A 55 -0.50 -6.16 4.00
CA THR A 55 -0.29 -7.51 4.55
C THR A 55 0.95 -7.55 5.43
N ARG A 56 0.82 -8.11 6.64
CA ARG A 56 1.85 -8.26 7.68
C ARG A 56 2.29 -6.94 8.34
N GLY A 57 1.64 -5.82 8.01
CA GLY A 57 1.84 -4.55 8.69
C GLY A 57 3.31 -4.16 8.82
N LYS A 58 3.72 -3.62 9.97
CA LYS A 58 5.07 -3.12 10.25
C LYS A 58 6.20 -4.10 9.94
N GLU A 59 5.95 -5.43 10.01
CA GLU A 59 6.99 -6.41 9.65
C GLU A 59 7.36 -6.31 8.16
N SER A 60 6.36 -6.22 7.28
CA SER A 60 6.63 -6.09 5.84
C SER A 60 7.25 -4.75 5.48
N THR A 61 6.79 -3.64 6.09
CA THR A 61 7.41 -2.31 5.92
C THR A 61 8.89 -2.33 6.32
N THR A 62 9.20 -2.95 7.47
CA THR A 62 10.59 -3.09 7.93
C THR A 62 11.42 -3.93 6.96
N GLU A 63 10.88 -5.04 6.45
CA GLU A 63 11.57 -5.89 5.49
C GLU A 63 11.91 -5.16 4.19
N ILE A 64 10.94 -4.44 3.61
CA ILE A 64 11.20 -3.69 2.37
C ILE A 64 12.06 -2.44 2.60
N ALA A 65 12.01 -1.82 3.79
CA ALA A 65 12.93 -0.74 4.14
C ALA A 65 14.40 -1.22 4.16
N ASN A 66 14.64 -2.43 4.64
CA ASN A 66 15.96 -3.06 4.57
C ASN A 66 16.40 -3.33 3.12
N LEU A 67 15.45 -3.74 2.25
CA LEU A 67 15.72 -3.93 0.82
C LEU A 67 15.97 -2.59 0.11
N ALA A 68 15.31 -1.52 0.52
CA ALA A 68 15.47 -0.17 -0.02
C ALA A 68 16.86 0.42 0.25
N GLN A 69 17.55 -0.02 1.30
CA GLN A 69 18.86 0.52 1.74
C GLN A 69 18.79 2.05 1.96
N LEU A 70 17.74 2.49 2.65
CA LEU A 70 17.46 3.90 2.88
C LEU A 70 18.61 4.62 3.58
N GLN A 71 18.82 5.89 3.19
CA GLN A 71 19.80 6.80 3.80
C GLN A 71 19.09 8.11 4.10
N SER A 72 19.49 8.81 5.16
CA SER A 72 18.82 10.03 5.62
C SER A 72 18.79 11.19 4.60
N TYR A 73 19.63 11.15 3.60
CA TYR A 73 19.66 12.13 2.50
C TYR A 73 18.79 11.73 1.30
N HIS A 74 18.18 10.55 1.30
CA HIS A 74 17.31 10.12 0.20
C HIS A 74 16.00 10.91 0.18
N SER A 75 15.58 11.27 -1.04
CA SER A 75 14.24 11.70 -1.36
C SER A 75 13.43 10.48 -1.79
N VAL A 76 12.36 10.18 -1.07
CA VAL A 76 11.50 9.00 -1.29
C VAL A 76 10.15 9.44 -1.80
N LEU A 77 9.62 8.76 -2.82
CA LEU A 77 8.23 8.88 -3.27
C LEU A 77 7.46 7.62 -2.84
N ASP A 78 6.43 7.79 -2.03
CA ASP A 78 5.49 6.72 -1.63
C ASP A 78 4.24 6.80 -2.49
N VAL A 79 4.07 5.82 -3.41
CA VAL A 79 2.98 5.81 -4.40
C VAL A 79 1.87 4.87 -3.94
N GLY A 80 0.65 5.42 -3.77
CA GLY A 80 -0.45 4.76 -3.12
C GLY A 80 -0.30 4.80 -1.60
N CYS A 81 0.08 5.97 -1.07
CA CYS A 81 0.49 6.14 0.33
C CYS A 81 -0.65 5.98 1.36
N GLY A 82 -1.92 5.91 0.91
CA GLY A 82 -3.07 5.80 1.79
C GLY A 82 -3.07 6.89 2.88
N LEU A 83 -3.15 6.49 4.15
CA LEU A 83 -3.11 7.41 5.29
C LEU A 83 -1.69 7.85 5.68
N GLY A 84 -0.67 7.52 4.89
CA GLY A 84 0.70 8.00 5.06
C GLY A 84 1.55 7.22 6.06
N GLY A 85 1.15 5.99 6.42
CA GLY A 85 1.85 5.19 7.42
C GLY A 85 3.29 4.89 7.06
N SER A 86 3.53 4.28 5.89
CA SER A 86 4.88 3.97 5.39
C SER A 86 5.72 5.23 5.24
N ALA A 87 5.14 6.34 4.75
CA ALA A 87 5.84 7.62 4.63
C ALA A 87 6.34 8.14 6.00
N ARG A 88 5.47 8.11 7.03
CA ARG A 88 5.85 8.50 8.41
C ARG A 88 6.91 7.56 8.99
N TYR A 89 6.77 6.25 8.77
CA TYR A 89 7.76 5.26 9.20
C TYR A 89 9.13 5.53 8.58
N ILE A 90 9.21 5.73 7.26
CA ILE A 90 10.45 6.01 6.54
C ILE A 90 11.12 7.29 7.07
N ALA A 91 10.34 8.36 7.25
CA ALA A 91 10.88 9.63 7.75
C ALA A 91 11.37 9.52 9.21
N ASN A 92 10.62 8.83 10.07
CA ASN A 92 10.97 8.69 11.50
C ASN A 92 12.18 7.79 11.72
N GLU A 93 12.22 6.62 11.07
CA GLU A 93 13.27 5.62 11.32
C GLU A 93 14.57 5.92 10.55
N PHE A 94 14.47 6.45 9.34
CA PHE A 94 15.64 6.63 8.45
C PHE A 94 16.00 8.10 8.22
N GLY A 95 15.16 9.04 8.64
CA GLY A 95 15.41 10.47 8.48
C GLY A 95 15.22 11.02 7.06
N CYS A 96 14.69 10.22 6.13
CA CYS A 96 14.44 10.60 4.74
C CYS A 96 13.41 11.72 4.63
N SER A 97 13.49 12.48 3.53
CA SER A 97 12.38 13.32 3.07
C SER A 97 11.43 12.46 2.23
N VAL A 98 10.13 12.47 2.55
CA VAL A 98 9.14 11.62 1.87
C VAL A 98 8.00 12.45 1.30
N MET A 99 7.70 12.21 0.04
CA MET A 99 6.50 12.68 -0.64
C MET A 99 5.56 11.48 -0.82
N GLY A 100 4.36 11.53 -0.25
CA GLY A 100 3.32 10.53 -0.51
C GLY A 100 2.35 11.02 -1.59
N VAL A 101 1.88 10.10 -2.43
CA VAL A 101 0.78 10.36 -3.36
C VAL A 101 -0.28 9.28 -3.26
N ASP A 102 -1.53 9.70 -3.28
CA ASP A 102 -2.70 8.81 -3.36
C ASP A 102 -3.77 9.43 -4.26
N LEU A 103 -4.61 8.58 -4.80
CA LEU A 103 -5.72 9.00 -5.66
C LEU A 103 -6.88 9.59 -4.85
N THR A 104 -7.03 9.18 -3.59
CA THR A 104 -8.14 9.49 -2.69
C THR A 104 -7.86 10.78 -1.92
N ASP A 105 -8.56 11.86 -2.25
CA ASP A 105 -8.39 13.18 -1.65
C ASP A 105 -8.56 13.15 -0.12
N GLU A 106 -9.59 12.48 0.37
CA GLU A 106 -9.83 12.31 1.80
C GLU A 106 -8.65 11.64 2.53
N TYR A 107 -7.98 10.67 1.89
CA TYR A 107 -6.81 10.02 2.47
C TYR A 107 -5.63 10.99 2.59
N ILE A 108 -5.43 11.86 1.59
CA ILE A 108 -4.40 12.89 1.61
C ILE A 108 -4.64 13.89 2.73
N ASP A 109 -5.89 14.34 2.92
CA ASP A 109 -6.25 15.25 4.00
C ASP A 109 -6.00 14.62 5.38
N VAL A 110 -6.37 13.37 5.57
CA VAL A 110 -6.15 12.62 6.80
C VAL A 110 -4.65 12.36 7.02
N ALA A 111 -3.90 11.97 5.98
CA ALA A 111 -2.46 11.74 6.05
C ALA A 111 -1.69 12.99 6.52
N ASN A 112 -2.05 14.17 5.98
CA ASN A 112 -1.47 15.45 6.41
C ASN A 112 -1.74 15.71 7.90
N GLN A 113 -2.99 15.59 8.34
CA GLN A 113 -3.36 15.83 9.73
C GLN A 113 -2.70 14.84 10.72
N LEU A 114 -2.69 13.54 10.39
CA LEU A 114 -2.01 12.54 11.22
C LEU A 114 -0.50 12.80 11.31
N THR A 115 0.11 13.30 10.23
CA THR A 115 1.54 13.65 10.18
C THR A 115 1.84 14.89 11.04
N GLU A 116 0.94 15.86 11.07
CA GLU A 116 1.04 17.02 11.96
C GLU A 116 0.94 16.60 13.44
N PHE A 117 0.00 15.73 13.80
CA PHE A 117 -0.15 15.22 15.18
C PHE A 117 1.12 14.55 15.72
N VAL A 118 1.94 13.96 14.86
CA VAL A 118 3.20 13.29 15.26
C VAL A 118 4.45 14.10 14.94
N ASN A 119 4.31 15.39 14.58
CA ASN A 119 5.40 16.33 14.34
C ASN A 119 6.40 15.89 13.26
N LEU A 120 5.91 15.35 12.14
CA LEU A 120 6.73 14.92 11.00
C LEU A 120 6.52 15.76 9.73
N SER A 121 5.76 16.88 9.80
CA SER A 121 5.43 17.71 8.63
C SER A 121 6.62 18.44 7.99
N ASP A 122 7.76 18.48 8.67
CA ASP A 122 9.02 19.00 8.13
C ASP A 122 9.71 18.00 7.16
N LYS A 123 9.37 16.72 7.25
CA LYS A 123 9.97 15.64 6.45
C LYS A 123 9.00 14.93 5.52
N VAL A 124 7.72 14.94 5.85
CA VAL A 124 6.68 14.21 5.11
C VAL A 124 5.64 15.18 4.58
N SER A 125 5.32 15.06 3.32
CA SER A 125 4.25 15.80 2.67
C SER A 125 3.45 14.89 1.75
N PHE A 126 2.20 15.28 1.44
CA PHE A 126 1.30 14.46 0.63
C PHE A 126 0.65 15.29 -0.46
N LYS A 127 0.33 14.63 -1.58
CA LYS A 127 -0.35 15.25 -2.71
C LYS A 127 -1.31 14.26 -3.37
N GLN A 128 -2.53 14.70 -3.66
CA GLN A 128 -3.44 13.91 -4.48
C GLN A 128 -2.90 13.82 -5.92
N ALA A 129 -2.73 12.60 -6.40
CA ALA A 129 -2.30 12.34 -7.77
C ALA A 129 -2.65 10.91 -8.21
N SER A 130 -2.82 10.72 -9.52
CA SER A 130 -2.87 9.39 -10.11
C SER A 130 -1.46 8.83 -10.26
N ALA A 131 -1.28 7.55 -9.90
CA ALA A 131 -0.02 6.82 -10.12
C ALA A 131 0.29 6.63 -11.62
N LEU A 132 -0.70 6.87 -12.49
CA LEU A 132 -0.56 6.84 -13.95
C LEU A 132 -0.12 8.18 -14.56
N GLU A 133 -0.07 9.26 -13.76
CA GLU A 133 0.35 10.60 -14.19
C GLU A 133 0.93 11.34 -12.98
N LEU A 134 2.15 10.99 -12.59
CA LEU A 134 2.80 11.56 -11.42
C LEU A 134 3.22 13.02 -11.67
N PRO A 135 2.82 13.98 -10.82
CA PRO A 135 3.04 15.42 -11.03
C PRO A 135 4.45 15.87 -10.62
N PHE A 136 5.46 15.08 -11.00
CA PHE A 136 6.86 15.32 -10.70
C PHE A 136 7.70 15.23 -11.99
N SER A 137 8.82 15.95 -12.00
CA SER A 137 9.79 15.85 -13.08
C SER A 137 10.44 14.47 -13.11
N SER A 138 10.99 14.09 -14.27
CA SER A 138 11.83 12.89 -14.36
C SER A 138 13.04 13.02 -13.41
N ASP A 139 13.55 11.88 -12.93
CA ASP A 139 14.77 11.82 -12.13
C ASP A 139 14.72 12.65 -10.82
N SER A 140 13.57 12.65 -10.14
CA SER A 140 13.33 13.44 -8.93
C SER A 140 13.63 12.70 -7.63
N PHE A 141 13.47 11.38 -7.58
CA PHE A 141 13.52 10.60 -6.35
C PHE A 141 14.64 9.56 -6.36
N ASP A 142 15.27 9.35 -5.21
CA ASP A 142 16.30 8.31 -5.02
C ASP A 142 15.66 6.94 -4.85
N VAL A 143 14.49 6.90 -4.21
CA VAL A 143 13.70 5.69 -3.99
C VAL A 143 12.24 5.97 -4.34
N VAL A 144 11.61 5.04 -5.07
CA VAL A 144 10.17 4.96 -5.23
C VAL A 144 9.68 3.73 -4.48
N TRP A 145 8.68 3.95 -3.63
CA TRP A 145 8.09 2.97 -2.74
C TRP A 145 6.63 2.74 -3.10
N THR A 146 6.17 1.51 -3.07
CA THR A 146 4.74 1.19 -3.26
C THR A 146 4.36 -0.09 -2.53
N GLU A 147 3.23 -0.06 -1.83
CA GLU A 147 2.67 -1.20 -1.11
C GLU A 147 1.19 -1.34 -1.43
N HIS A 148 0.78 -2.54 -1.86
CA HIS A 148 -0.62 -2.89 -2.16
C HIS A 148 -1.35 -1.85 -3.03
N THR A 149 -0.71 -1.43 -4.13
CA THR A 149 -1.24 -0.40 -5.03
C THR A 149 -1.56 -0.96 -6.41
N GLN A 150 -0.65 -1.77 -6.98
CA GLN A 150 -0.76 -2.20 -8.38
C GLN A 150 -2.02 -3.04 -8.67
N MET A 151 -2.58 -3.76 -7.67
CA MET A 151 -3.76 -4.59 -7.88
C MET A 151 -5.02 -3.79 -8.23
N ASN A 152 -5.03 -2.48 -8.04
CA ASN A 152 -6.10 -1.58 -8.46
C ASN A 152 -5.80 -0.83 -9.77
N ILE A 153 -4.63 -1.02 -10.38
CA ILE A 153 -4.19 -0.30 -11.59
C ILE A 153 -4.22 -1.24 -12.78
N SER A 154 -5.04 -0.94 -13.79
CA SER A 154 -5.19 -1.78 -14.98
C SER A 154 -4.01 -1.65 -15.95
N ASP A 155 -3.49 -0.45 -16.15
CA ASP A 155 -2.37 -0.16 -17.06
C ASP A 155 -1.02 -0.31 -16.34
N LYS A 156 -0.50 -1.54 -16.30
CA LYS A 156 0.77 -1.85 -15.63
C LYS A 156 1.97 -1.20 -16.31
N GLU A 157 1.96 -1.13 -17.65
CA GLU A 157 3.07 -0.53 -18.39
C GLU A 157 3.18 0.97 -18.11
N LYS A 158 2.05 1.68 -18.10
CA LYS A 158 2.02 3.10 -17.76
C LYS A 158 2.40 3.32 -16.30
N PHE A 159 1.88 2.50 -15.37
CA PHE A 159 2.21 2.56 -13.95
C PHE A 159 3.73 2.43 -13.71
N TYR A 160 4.34 1.33 -14.12
CA TYR A 160 5.77 1.13 -13.92
C TYR A 160 6.62 2.13 -14.74
N GLY A 161 6.11 2.58 -15.90
CA GLY A 161 6.71 3.66 -16.69
C GLY A 161 6.82 4.97 -15.92
N GLU A 162 5.75 5.38 -15.22
CA GLU A 162 5.75 6.58 -14.38
C GLU A 162 6.67 6.43 -13.16
N LEU A 163 6.65 5.26 -12.48
CA LEU A 163 7.58 4.98 -11.39
C LEU A 163 9.05 5.07 -11.85
N SER A 164 9.36 4.51 -13.00
CA SER A 164 10.68 4.60 -13.60
C SER A 164 11.04 6.02 -14.02
N ARG A 165 10.10 6.77 -14.61
CA ARG A 165 10.34 8.13 -15.06
C ARG A 165 10.79 9.05 -13.93
N VAL A 166 10.09 9.01 -12.80
CA VAL A 166 10.39 9.88 -11.65
C VAL A 166 11.59 9.42 -10.84
N LEU A 167 12.02 8.18 -10.99
CA LEU A 167 13.18 7.61 -10.31
C LEU A 167 14.48 8.15 -10.95
N LYS A 168 15.44 8.56 -10.15
CA LYS A 168 16.79 8.98 -10.60
C LYS A 168 17.55 7.81 -11.24
N PRO A 169 18.52 8.05 -12.12
CA PRO A 169 19.46 7.02 -12.56
C PRO A 169 20.10 6.32 -11.34
N LYS A 170 20.17 5.00 -11.36
CA LYS A 170 20.59 4.14 -10.24
C LYS A 170 19.67 4.19 -9.02
N GLY A 171 18.56 4.91 -9.07
CA GLY A 171 17.54 4.91 -8.05
C GLY A 171 16.85 3.54 -7.95
N ARG A 172 16.16 3.31 -6.85
CA ARG A 172 15.59 2.02 -6.49
C ARG A 172 14.07 2.09 -6.39
N LEU A 173 13.38 1.22 -7.13
CA LEU A 173 11.99 0.86 -6.86
C LEU A 173 11.96 -0.23 -5.80
N VAL A 174 11.13 -0.08 -4.77
CA VAL A 174 10.79 -1.13 -3.82
C VAL A 174 9.29 -1.32 -3.76
N PHE A 175 8.85 -2.56 -3.63
CA PHE A 175 7.43 -2.87 -3.61
C PHE A 175 7.08 -4.06 -2.72
N HIS A 176 5.86 -4.03 -2.19
CA HIS A 176 5.19 -5.14 -1.52
C HIS A 176 3.77 -5.23 -2.06
N ASP A 177 3.46 -6.25 -2.86
CA ASP A 177 2.21 -6.24 -3.60
C ASP A 177 1.58 -7.62 -3.78
N ILE A 178 0.30 -7.62 -4.19
CA ILE A 178 -0.54 -8.79 -4.41
C ILE A 178 -0.61 -9.08 -5.91
N PHE A 179 -0.37 -10.31 -6.28
CA PHE A 179 -0.42 -10.78 -7.67
C PHE A 179 -1.47 -11.88 -7.82
N GLY A 180 -2.14 -11.91 -8.95
CA GLY A 180 -3.08 -12.96 -9.32
C GLY A 180 -2.37 -14.23 -9.79
N THR A 181 -3.14 -15.29 -9.84
CA THR A 181 -2.77 -16.57 -10.47
C THR A 181 -3.81 -16.93 -11.56
N ASP A 182 -3.79 -18.13 -12.10
CA ASP A 182 -4.83 -18.60 -13.04
C ASP A 182 -6.22 -18.78 -12.38
N ASN A 183 -6.29 -18.73 -11.04
CA ASN A 183 -7.51 -18.90 -10.28
C ASN A 183 -8.15 -17.54 -9.93
N ILE A 184 -9.47 -17.43 -10.14
CA ILE A 184 -10.21 -16.22 -9.81
C ILE A 184 -10.31 -16.06 -8.29
N PRO A 185 -9.93 -14.91 -7.69
CA PRO A 185 -10.07 -14.68 -6.26
C PRO A 185 -11.52 -14.70 -5.76
N HIS A 186 -11.70 -15.03 -4.51
CA HIS A 186 -12.95 -14.82 -3.78
C HIS A 186 -13.06 -13.35 -3.36
N TYR A 187 -14.19 -12.74 -3.58
CA TYR A 187 -14.51 -11.37 -3.19
C TYR A 187 -15.63 -11.35 -2.15
N PRO A 188 -15.78 -10.27 -1.33
CA PRO A 188 -14.93 -9.07 -1.31
C PRO A 188 -13.53 -9.35 -0.73
N THR A 189 -12.56 -8.52 -1.12
CA THR A 189 -11.20 -8.50 -0.59
C THR A 189 -10.89 -7.12 0.00
N PRO A 190 -9.78 -6.94 0.74
CA PRO A 190 -9.41 -5.61 1.26
C PRO A 190 -9.31 -4.52 0.17
N TRP A 191 -8.89 -4.87 -1.05
CA TRP A 191 -8.70 -3.93 -2.16
C TRP A 191 -9.88 -3.84 -3.15
N ALA A 192 -10.88 -4.72 -3.08
CA ALA A 192 -11.97 -4.76 -4.03
C ALA A 192 -13.22 -5.45 -3.48
N GLU A 193 -14.39 -4.82 -3.62
CA GLU A 193 -15.68 -5.44 -3.29
C GLU A 193 -16.08 -6.54 -4.29
N SER A 194 -15.59 -6.45 -5.52
CA SER A 194 -15.86 -7.42 -6.59
C SER A 194 -14.72 -7.47 -7.59
N GLY A 195 -14.71 -8.50 -8.45
CA GLY A 195 -13.68 -8.64 -9.49
C GLY A 195 -13.63 -7.48 -10.48
N SER A 196 -14.69 -6.69 -10.63
CA SER A 196 -14.70 -5.51 -11.48
C SER A 196 -13.87 -4.34 -10.93
N LEU A 197 -13.54 -4.36 -9.64
CA LEU A 197 -12.67 -3.39 -8.97
C LEU A 197 -11.26 -3.92 -8.73
N SER A 198 -10.89 -5.04 -9.36
CA SER A 198 -9.60 -5.70 -9.19
C SER A 198 -8.89 -5.83 -10.52
N SER A 199 -7.67 -5.36 -10.61
CA SER A 199 -6.81 -5.39 -11.79
C SER A 199 -5.54 -6.21 -11.52
N LEU A 200 -5.68 -7.35 -10.85
CA LEU A 200 -4.56 -8.26 -10.60
C LEU A 200 -3.92 -8.71 -11.92
N CYS A 201 -2.59 -8.72 -11.94
CA CYS A 201 -1.80 -9.39 -12.97
C CYS A 201 -0.98 -10.54 -12.35
N THR A 202 -0.48 -11.45 -13.15
CA THR A 202 0.44 -12.49 -12.68
C THR A 202 1.81 -11.89 -12.36
N GLN A 203 2.62 -12.63 -11.60
CA GLN A 203 4.00 -12.23 -11.31
C GLN A 203 4.82 -12.02 -12.60
N ASP A 204 4.64 -12.88 -13.61
CA ASP A 204 5.36 -12.78 -14.88
C ASP A 204 4.94 -11.52 -15.66
N GLN A 205 3.65 -11.21 -15.71
CA GLN A 205 3.15 -9.98 -16.35
C GLN A 205 3.70 -8.72 -15.66
N ALA A 206 3.77 -8.72 -14.32
CA ALA A 206 4.34 -7.60 -13.59
C ALA A 206 5.84 -7.44 -13.84
N ARG A 207 6.61 -8.55 -13.84
CA ARG A 207 8.05 -8.52 -14.18
C ARG A 207 8.27 -7.98 -15.59
N GLU A 208 7.51 -8.45 -16.57
CA GLU A 208 7.59 -7.96 -17.94
C GLU A 208 7.31 -6.43 -18.02
N ALA A 209 6.30 -5.93 -17.32
CA ALA A 209 5.98 -4.50 -17.29
C ALA A 209 7.08 -3.66 -16.61
N ILE A 210 7.67 -4.17 -15.52
CA ILE A 210 8.82 -3.56 -14.85
C ILE A 210 10.03 -3.47 -15.81
N GLU A 211 10.37 -4.56 -16.46
CA GLU A 211 11.53 -4.63 -17.37
C GLU A 211 11.35 -3.75 -18.63
N LYS A 212 10.14 -3.72 -19.20
CA LYS A 212 9.79 -2.82 -20.31
C LYS A 212 9.90 -1.32 -19.92
N SER A 213 9.84 -1.03 -18.63
CA SER A 213 9.96 0.34 -18.11
C SER A 213 11.40 0.77 -17.81
N ASN A 214 12.42 0.11 -18.36
CA ASN A 214 13.85 0.35 -18.12
C ASN A 214 14.27 0.13 -16.65
N LEU A 215 13.56 -0.73 -15.94
CA LEU A 215 13.90 -1.16 -14.59
C LEU A 215 14.47 -2.58 -14.63
N VAL A 216 15.54 -2.83 -13.90
CA VAL A 216 16.15 -4.16 -13.77
C VAL A 216 15.77 -4.75 -12.42
N VAL A 217 15.02 -5.84 -12.43
CA VAL A 217 14.62 -6.55 -11.21
C VAL A 217 15.85 -7.13 -10.50
N ASP A 218 16.02 -6.80 -9.23
CA ASP A 218 17.12 -7.27 -8.37
C ASP A 218 16.65 -8.35 -7.40
N LYS A 219 15.57 -8.08 -6.65
CA LYS A 219 14.98 -9.01 -5.69
C LYS A 219 13.55 -9.31 -6.04
N TRP A 220 13.16 -10.57 -5.84
CA TRP A 220 11.77 -11.01 -5.99
C TRP A 220 11.51 -12.12 -4.98
N ILE A 221 10.89 -11.78 -3.87
CA ILE A 221 10.79 -12.62 -2.68
C ILE A 221 9.32 -12.96 -2.43
N ASP A 222 8.96 -14.22 -2.61
CA ASP A 222 7.61 -14.70 -2.30
C ASP A 222 7.37 -14.67 -0.78
N LYS A 223 6.33 -13.96 -0.37
CA LYS A 223 5.87 -13.81 1.01
C LYS A 223 4.51 -14.46 1.26
N SER A 224 3.98 -15.20 0.29
CA SER A 224 2.63 -15.77 0.34
C SER A 224 2.41 -16.65 1.56
N LYS A 225 3.38 -17.51 1.91
CA LYS A 225 3.28 -18.39 3.09
C LYS A 225 3.17 -17.60 4.40
N LEU A 226 4.04 -16.63 4.61
CA LEU A 226 4.02 -15.78 5.81
C LEU A 226 2.75 -14.94 5.88
N SER A 227 2.29 -14.46 4.73
CA SER A 227 1.04 -13.70 4.61
C SER A 227 -0.19 -14.56 4.91
N MET A 228 -0.20 -15.81 4.48
CA MET A 228 -1.26 -16.78 4.80
C MET A 228 -1.33 -17.03 6.32
N GLU A 229 -0.20 -17.24 6.97
CA GLU A 229 -0.11 -17.42 8.42
C GLU A 229 -0.64 -16.18 9.16
N PHE A 230 -0.25 -14.97 8.71
CA PHE A 230 -0.74 -13.70 9.24
C PHE A 230 -2.28 -13.59 9.14
N PHE A 231 -2.88 -13.86 7.96
CA PHE A 231 -4.32 -13.76 7.79
C PHE A 231 -5.09 -14.81 8.58
N ARG A 232 -4.56 -16.03 8.75
CA ARG A 232 -5.15 -17.04 9.64
C ARG A 232 -5.25 -16.55 11.08
N GLU A 233 -4.20 -15.90 11.59
CA GLU A 233 -4.22 -15.32 12.94
C GLU A 233 -5.19 -14.13 13.03
N MET A 234 -5.29 -13.30 12.00
CA MET A 234 -6.26 -12.21 11.94
C MET A 234 -7.69 -12.72 11.96
N VAL A 235 -8.01 -13.74 11.17
CA VAL A 235 -9.32 -14.40 11.15
C VAL A 235 -9.66 -14.94 12.54
N LYS A 236 -8.76 -15.71 13.16
CA LYS A 236 -8.95 -16.26 14.50
C LYS A 236 -9.23 -15.16 15.53
N LYS A 237 -8.50 -14.05 15.49
CA LYS A 237 -8.74 -12.90 16.37
C LYS A 237 -10.11 -12.27 16.11
N ALA A 238 -10.50 -12.11 14.85
CA ALA A 238 -11.79 -11.52 14.47
C ALA A 238 -13.00 -12.39 14.87
N GLU A 239 -12.81 -13.71 15.03
CA GLU A 239 -13.84 -14.65 15.49
C GLU A 239 -13.98 -14.65 17.01
N THR A 240 -12.88 -14.46 17.74
CA THR A 240 -12.81 -14.65 19.20
C THR A 240 -12.88 -13.37 20.01
N SER A 241 -12.71 -12.21 19.37
CA SER A 241 -12.62 -10.92 20.05
C SER A 241 -13.42 -9.84 19.30
N SER A 242 -13.92 -8.86 20.05
CA SER A 242 -14.44 -7.63 19.45
C SER A 242 -13.29 -6.85 18.78
N PRO A 243 -13.58 -6.08 17.70
CA PRO A 243 -12.56 -5.24 17.10
C PRO A 243 -12.02 -4.24 18.14
N PRO A 244 -10.71 -3.94 18.11
CA PRO A 244 -10.13 -2.92 18.97
C PRO A 244 -10.69 -1.53 18.64
N PRO A 245 -10.58 -0.54 19.54
CA PRO A 245 -11.03 0.83 19.25
C PRO A 245 -10.38 1.44 18.01
N LEU A 246 -9.12 1.07 17.71
CA LEU A 246 -8.34 1.53 16.57
C LEU A 246 -7.79 0.34 15.79
N GLY A 247 -7.96 0.32 14.47
CA GLY A 247 -7.47 -0.77 13.61
C GLY A 247 -8.08 -0.76 12.20
N PHE A 248 -7.63 -1.66 11.37
CA PHE A 248 -7.97 -1.75 9.93
C PHE A 248 -9.46 -1.92 9.63
N HIS A 249 -10.26 -2.40 10.58
CA HIS A 249 -11.71 -2.50 10.40
C HIS A 249 -12.35 -1.13 10.12
N LEU A 250 -11.73 -0.02 10.54
CA LEU A 250 -12.17 1.34 10.22
C LEU A 250 -12.04 1.63 8.72
N LEU A 251 -11.04 1.02 8.05
CA LEU A 251 -10.77 1.15 6.62
C LEU A 251 -11.53 0.12 5.78
N MET A 252 -11.73 -1.09 6.31
CA MET A 252 -12.38 -2.18 5.58
C MET A 252 -13.91 -2.12 5.60
N GLY A 253 -14.49 -1.31 6.50
CA GLY A 253 -15.93 -1.15 6.62
C GLY A 253 -16.67 -2.38 7.13
N LYS A 254 -17.97 -2.49 6.82
CA LYS A 254 -18.87 -3.53 7.37
C LYS A 254 -18.51 -4.94 6.94
N THR A 255 -17.84 -5.12 5.82
CA THR A 255 -17.42 -6.42 5.26
C THR A 255 -16.04 -6.87 5.75
N ALA A 256 -15.44 -6.18 6.73
CA ALA A 256 -14.09 -6.45 7.21
C ALA A 256 -13.81 -7.92 7.53
N LYS A 257 -14.71 -8.59 8.26
CA LYS A 257 -14.56 -10.03 8.59
C LYS A 257 -14.55 -10.90 7.33
N GLU A 258 -15.46 -10.65 6.40
CA GLU A 258 -15.56 -11.41 5.16
C GLU A 258 -14.31 -11.18 4.27
N LYS A 259 -13.83 -9.93 4.20
CA LYS A 259 -12.58 -9.58 3.51
C LYS A 259 -11.37 -10.33 4.07
N LEU A 260 -11.25 -10.44 5.39
CA LEU A 260 -10.19 -11.20 6.04
C LEU A 260 -10.26 -12.70 5.72
N HIS A 261 -11.47 -13.29 5.82
CA HIS A 261 -11.69 -14.70 5.48
C HIS A 261 -11.37 -15.00 4.02
N ASN A 262 -11.87 -14.17 3.10
CA ASN A 262 -11.61 -14.34 1.67
C ASN A 262 -10.12 -14.18 1.36
N GLN A 263 -9.42 -13.26 2.01
CA GLN A 263 -7.99 -13.09 1.78
C GLN A 263 -7.17 -14.29 2.30
N ALA A 264 -7.48 -14.81 3.48
CA ALA A 264 -6.87 -16.05 3.98
C ALA A 264 -7.10 -17.20 2.98
N ARG A 265 -8.34 -17.39 2.56
CA ARG A 265 -8.74 -18.42 1.61
C ARG A 265 -8.09 -18.25 0.23
N ASN A 266 -7.97 -17.04 -0.28
CA ASN A 266 -7.31 -16.75 -1.55
C ASN A 266 -5.83 -17.18 -1.54
N LEU A 267 -5.13 -16.97 -0.43
CA LEU A 267 -3.75 -17.42 -0.25
C LEU A 267 -3.67 -18.95 -0.10
N GLU A 268 -4.55 -19.57 0.67
CA GLU A 268 -4.60 -21.02 0.88
C GLU A 268 -4.89 -21.79 -0.41
N GLU A 269 -5.78 -21.26 -1.24
CA GLU A 269 -6.18 -21.87 -2.52
C GLU A 269 -5.26 -21.43 -3.68
N ASN A 270 -4.17 -20.72 -3.39
CA ASN A 270 -3.24 -20.18 -4.40
C ASN A 270 -3.98 -19.40 -5.50
N ARG A 271 -4.91 -18.52 -5.12
CA ARG A 271 -5.61 -17.60 -6.03
C ARG A 271 -4.88 -16.28 -6.16
N VAL A 272 -4.15 -15.92 -5.12
CA VAL A 272 -3.25 -14.77 -5.11
C VAL A 272 -1.93 -15.16 -4.47
N THR A 273 -0.88 -14.42 -4.83
CA THR A 273 0.44 -14.47 -4.20
C THR A 273 0.85 -13.10 -3.72
N ILE A 274 1.77 -13.04 -2.77
CA ILE A 274 2.30 -11.79 -2.24
C ILE A 274 3.81 -11.79 -2.40
N VAL A 275 4.33 -10.71 -2.97
CA VAL A 275 5.76 -10.59 -3.27
C VAL A 275 6.28 -9.25 -2.74
N GLN A 276 7.48 -9.32 -2.19
CA GLN A 276 8.35 -8.16 -1.95
C GLN A 276 9.47 -8.16 -2.99
N GLY A 277 9.78 -6.99 -3.53
CA GLY A 277 10.84 -6.92 -4.51
C GLY A 277 11.50 -5.56 -4.62
N THR A 278 12.61 -5.58 -5.36
CA THR A 278 13.34 -4.37 -5.73
C THR A 278 13.74 -4.41 -7.19
N ALA A 279 13.76 -3.23 -7.82
CA ALA A 279 14.32 -3.02 -9.14
C ALA A 279 15.13 -1.72 -9.18
N PHE A 280 16.09 -1.62 -10.10
CA PHE A 280 16.90 -0.42 -10.29
C PHE A 280 16.61 0.22 -11.63
N LYS A 281 16.67 1.54 -11.67
CA LYS A 281 16.74 2.29 -12.94
C LYS A 281 18.18 2.26 -13.47
N ASN A 282 18.32 1.84 -14.73
CA ASN A 282 19.61 1.87 -15.43
C ASN A 282 20.14 3.30 -15.63
#